data_6bcb5f08f271a98019697683fa7d9918
#
_entry.id   6bcb5f08f271a98019697683fa7d9918
#
_cell.length_a   1.000
_cell.length_b   1.000
_cell.length_c   1.000
_cell.angle_alpha   90.00
_cell.angle_beta   90.00
_cell.angle_gamma   90.00
#
_symmetry.space_group_name_H-M   'P 1'
#
loop_
_entity.id
_entity.type
_entity.pdbx_description
1 polymer ?
#
loop_
_entity_poly.entity_id
_entity_poly.type
_entity_poly.pdbx_seq_one_letter_code
_entity_poly.pdbx_strand_id
1 'polypeptide(L)'
;ALLAYYGRVANIEAKPLKSNELRELSALTDRRRQLIEMRLSEQNRLEISHPSMHKNIKKHLDWLLKQISEIETEINHRIKESETWAETDERLQSVPGVGKVLSSTLITELPELGNLNNKEIASLVGVAPFASESGKFKGKRFCRGGRNSVRRVLYMATLNAARFNPIIKKQYD
;
A
#
# COMPACT_ATOMS: atom_id res chain seq x y z
N ALA A 1 10.01 -27.56 -13.98
CA ALA A 1 11.42 -27.97 -14.21
C ALA A 1 12.35 -26.75 -14.37
N LEU A 2 12.11 -25.79 -15.28
CA LEU A 2 13.00 -24.65 -15.57
C LEU A 2 13.19 -23.71 -14.36
N LEU A 3 12.11 -23.35 -13.66
CA LEU A 3 12.17 -22.48 -12.47
C LEU A 3 12.94 -23.12 -11.31
N ALA A 4 12.77 -24.43 -11.10
CA ALA A 4 13.50 -25.16 -10.08
C ALA A 4 15.00 -25.27 -10.41
N TYR A 5 15.33 -25.45 -11.69
CA TYR A 5 16.70 -25.43 -12.17
C TYR A 5 17.34 -24.06 -11.96
N TYR A 6 16.65 -22.96 -12.35
CA TYR A 6 17.10 -21.60 -12.15
C TYR A 6 17.33 -21.27 -10.67
N GLY A 7 16.39 -21.64 -9.79
CA GLY A 7 16.51 -21.40 -8.36
C GLY A 7 17.75 -22.09 -7.75
N ARG A 8 18.10 -23.30 -8.24
CA ARG A 8 19.29 -24.02 -7.81
C ARG A 8 20.59 -23.41 -8.35
N VAL A 9 20.61 -23.02 -9.62
CA VAL A 9 21.82 -22.45 -10.28
C VAL A 9 22.10 -21.04 -9.75
N ALA A 10 21.07 -20.23 -9.52
CA ALA A 10 21.19 -18.87 -9.00
C ALA A 10 21.39 -18.82 -7.48
N ASN A 11 21.45 -19.98 -6.80
CA ASN A 11 21.61 -20.12 -5.35
C ASN A 11 20.67 -19.17 -4.55
N ILE A 12 19.40 -19.11 -4.98
CA ILE A 12 18.40 -18.24 -4.38
C ILE A 12 18.02 -18.81 -3.01
N GLU A 13 18.34 -18.08 -1.95
CA GLU A 13 17.89 -18.41 -0.61
C GLU A 13 16.35 -18.29 -0.52
N ALA A 14 15.73 -19.31 0.07
CA ALA A 14 14.30 -19.31 0.31
C ALA A 14 13.97 -18.23 1.35
N LYS A 15 13.10 -17.28 0.98
CA LYS A 15 12.58 -16.33 1.97
C LYS A 15 11.71 -17.08 3.00
N PRO A 16 11.83 -16.73 4.29
CA PRO A 16 10.96 -17.31 5.30
C PRO A 16 9.50 -17.01 4.97
N LEU A 17 8.63 -17.98 5.19
CA LEU A 17 7.19 -17.81 5.02
C LEU A 17 6.70 -16.76 6.03
N LYS A 18 5.78 -15.91 5.60
CA LYS A 18 5.08 -14.99 6.50
C LYS A 18 4.42 -15.78 7.63
N SER A 19 4.47 -15.27 8.86
CA SER A 19 3.73 -15.85 9.98
C SER A 19 2.22 -15.89 9.70
N ASN A 20 1.48 -16.72 10.41
CA ASN A 20 0.02 -16.79 10.23
C ASN A 20 -0.65 -15.46 10.56
N GLU A 21 -0.21 -14.80 11.63
CA GLU A 21 -0.73 -13.48 12.02
C GLU A 21 -0.49 -12.44 10.92
N LEU A 22 0.70 -12.42 10.30
CA LEU A 22 1.00 -11.51 9.21
C LEU A 22 0.18 -11.84 7.93
N ARG A 23 -0.15 -13.12 7.72
CA ARG A 23 -1.05 -13.51 6.61
C ARG A 23 -2.48 -13.04 6.85
N GLU A 24 -2.99 -13.18 8.07
CA GLU A 24 -4.31 -12.71 8.46
C GLU A 24 -4.41 -11.19 8.33
N LEU A 25 -3.43 -10.46 8.87
CA LEU A 25 -3.39 -9.00 8.73
C LEU A 25 -3.28 -8.55 7.26
N SER A 26 -2.50 -9.28 6.43
CA SER A 26 -2.43 -9.03 4.99
C SER A 26 -3.78 -9.28 4.31
N ALA A 27 -4.51 -10.33 4.69
CA ALA A 27 -5.84 -10.62 4.14
C ALA A 27 -6.86 -9.53 4.50
N LEU A 28 -6.82 -8.98 5.71
CA LEU A 28 -7.67 -7.86 6.11
C LEU A 28 -7.36 -6.59 5.32
N THR A 29 -6.07 -6.25 5.13
CA THR A 29 -5.68 -5.08 4.31
C THR A 29 -6.07 -5.25 2.85
N ASP A 30 -5.93 -6.44 2.28
CA ASP A 30 -6.39 -6.75 0.93
C ASP A 30 -7.92 -6.64 0.81
N ARG A 31 -8.66 -7.16 1.79
CA ARG A 31 -10.14 -7.05 1.81
C ARG A 31 -10.59 -5.61 1.91
N ARG A 32 -9.95 -4.80 2.76
CA ARG A 32 -10.20 -3.37 2.83
C ARG A 32 -10.05 -2.70 1.45
N ARG A 33 -8.96 -3.00 0.74
CA ARG A 33 -8.70 -2.46 -0.59
C ARG A 33 -9.80 -2.85 -1.59
N GLN A 34 -10.22 -4.10 -1.60
CA GLN A 34 -11.31 -4.59 -2.46
C GLN A 34 -12.62 -3.84 -2.18
N LEU A 35 -12.98 -3.64 -0.91
CA LEU A 35 -14.22 -2.91 -0.55
C LEU A 35 -14.17 -1.44 -0.98
N ILE A 36 -13.00 -0.80 -0.91
CA ILE A 36 -12.82 0.57 -1.41
C ILE A 36 -12.98 0.63 -2.93
N GLU A 37 -12.44 -0.35 -3.67
CA GLU A 37 -12.60 -0.44 -5.13
C GLU A 37 -14.07 -0.68 -5.51
N MET A 38 -14.78 -1.54 -4.78
CA MET A 38 -16.22 -1.73 -4.95
C MET A 38 -17.02 -0.45 -4.69
N ARG A 39 -16.69 0.26 -3.59
CA ARG A 39 -17.32 1.54 -3.26
C ARG A 39 -17.12 2.57 -4.36
N LEU A 40 -15.90 2.71 -4.87
CA LEU A 40 -15.61 3.64 -5.96
C LEU A 40 -16.41 3.29 -7.22
N SER A 41 -16.51 1.99 -7.56
CA SER A 41 -17.30 1.50 -8.69
C SER A 41 -18.79 1.83 -8.53
N GLU A 42 -19.36 1.64 -7.33
CA GLU A 42 -20.75 1.99 -7.04
C GLU A 42 -20.97 3.51 -7.06
N GLN A 43 -20.01 4.30 -6.59
CA GLN A 43 -20.10 5.75 -6.62
C GLN A 43 -20.13 6.29 -8.06
N ASN A 44 -19.25 5.77 -8.93
CA ASN A 44 -19.27 6.10 -10.36
C ASN A 44 -20.58 5.66 -11.03
N ARG A 45 -21.13 4.49 -10.62
CA ARG A 45 -22.42 4.01 -11.12
C ARG A 45 -23.57 4.92 -10.71
N LEU A 46 -23.53 5.49 -9.51
CA LEU A 46 -24.54 6.41 -9.03
C LEU A 46 -24.65 7.66 -9.93
N GLU A 47 -23.51 8.16 -10.42
CA GLU A 47 -23.48 9.36 -11.28
C GLU A 47 -24.12 9.16 -12.64
N ILE A 48 -24.04 7.93 -13.20
CA ILE A 48 -24.54 7.64 -14.55
C ILE A 48 -25.88 6.87 -14.56
N SER A 49 -26.38 6.44 -13.39
CA SER A 49 -27.60 5.62 -13.29
C SER A 49 -28.89 6.46 -13.35
N HIS A 50 -29.98 5.81 -13.79
CA HIS A 50 -31.30 6.43 -13.75
C HIS A 50 -31.69 6.75 -12.29
N PRO A 51 -32.35 7.91 -12.02
CA PRO A 51 -32.72 8.35 -10.65
C PRO A 51 -33.51 7.32 -9.83
N SER A 52 -34.31 6.46 -10.47
CA SER A 52 -35.04 5.37 -9.80
C SER A 52 -34.15 4.36 -9.10
N MET A 53 -32.87 4.20 -9.53
CA MET A 53 -31.89 3.28 -8.95
C MET A 53 -31.05 3.93 -7.83
N HIS A 54 -31.06 5.24 -7.69
CA HIS A 54 -30.21 5.96 -6.72
C HIS A 54 -30.42 5.46 -5.29
N LYS A 55 -31.67 5.19 -4.89
CA LYS A 55 -31.97 4.69 -3.54
C LYS A 55 -31.35 3.32 -3.28
N ASN A 56 -31.33 2.43 -4.28
CA ASN A 56 -30.73 1.10 -4.14
C ASN A 56 -29.20 1.20 -4.07
N ILE A 57 -28.60 1.97 -4.96
CA ILE A 57 -27.12 2.16 -5.00
C ILE A 57 -26.64 2.83 -3.71
N LYS A 58 -27.34 3.85 -3.19
CA LYS A 58 -26.98 4.51 -1.92
C LYS A 58 -26.99 3.54 -0.75
N LYS A 59 -27.99 2.65 -0.65
CA LYS A 59 -28.02 1.61 0.38
C LYS A 59 -26.78 0.68 0.33
N HIS A 60 -26.35 0.33 -0.88
CA HIS A 60 -25.15 -0.50 -1.06
C HIS A 60 -23.89 0.29 -0.68
N LEU A 61 -23.78 1.57 -1.04
CA LEU A 61 -22.69 2.43 -0.61
C LEU A 61 -22.61 2.55 0.92
N ASP A 62 -23.73 2.73 1.62
CA ASP A 62 -23.78 2.78 3.07
C ASP A 62 -23.31 1.46 3.70
N TRP A 63 -23.73 0.34 3.14
CA TRP A 63 -23.28 -0.99 3.57
C TRP A 63 -21.77 -1.15 3.37
N LEU A 64 -21.24 -0.76 2.19
CA LEU A 64 -19.79 -0.83 1.92
C LEU A 64 -18.98 0.04 2.88
N LEU A 65 -19.47 1.24 3.21
CA LEU A 65 -18.82 2.12 4.20
C LEU A 65 -18.76 1.47 5.58
N LYS A 66 -19.85 0.82 6.01
CA LYS A 66 -19.90 0.08 7.28
C LYS A 66 -18.88 -1.07 7.28
N GLN A 67 -18.83 -1.87 6.20
CA GLN A 67 -17.87 -2.98 6.08
C GLN A 67 -16.40 -2.49 6.08
N ILE A 68 -16.11 -1.38 5.44
CA ILE A 68 -14.77 -0.76 5.48
C ILE A 68 -14.40 -0.37 6.91
N SER A 69 -15.31 0.27 7.65
CA SER A 69 -15.08 0.68 9.03
C SER A 69 -14.86 -0.51 9.98
N GLU A 70 -15.63 -1.58 9.81
CA GLU A 70 -15.47 -2.81 10.59
C GLU A 70 -14.09 -3.45 10.37
N ILE A 71 -13.65 -3.55 9.11
CA ILE A 71 -12.31 -4.08 8.78
C ILE A 71 -11.20 -3.15 9.28
N GLU A 72 -11.36 -1.86 9.19
CA GLU A 72 -10.37 -0.89 9.73
C GLU A 72 -10.23 -1.04 11.25
N THR A 73 -11.31 -1.30 11.94
CA THR A 73 -11.30 -1.57 13.38
C THR A 73 -10.55 -2.86 13.69
N GLU A 74 -10.82 -3.93 12.94
CA GLU A 74 -10.14 -5.22 13.09
C GLU A 74 -8.64 -5.11 12.81
N ILE A 75 -8.24 -4.42 11.73
CA ILE A 75 -6.82 -4.15 11.42
C ILE A 75 -6.14 -3.44 12.59
N ASN A 76 -6.75 -2.38 13.12
CA ASN A 76 -6.19 -1.63 14.24
C ASN A 76 -6.08 -2.50 15.51
N HIS A 77 -7.05 -3.38 15.76
CA HIS A 77 -7.04 -4.31 16.88
C HIS A 77 -5.87 -5.29 16.75
N ARG A 78 -5.72 -5.94 15.61
CA ARG A 78 -4.62 -6.89 15.34
C ARG A 78 -3.23 -6.27 15.46
N ILE A 79 -3.07 -5.03 14.98
CA ILE A 79 -1.80 -4.31 15.11
C ILE A 79 -1.48 -4.07 16.61
N LYS A 80 -2.46 -3.71 17.42
CA LYS A 80 -2.27 -3.45 18.85
C LYS A 80 -2.02 -4.71 19.69
N GLU A 81 -2.50 -5.87 19.26
CA GLU A 81 -2.27 -7.14 19.94
C GLU A 81 -0.82 -7.62 19.84
N SER A 82 -0.08 -7.18 18.82
CA SER A 82 1.33 -7.49 18.64
C SER A 82 2.19 -6.31 19.10
N GLU A 83 2.98 -6.50 20.16
CA GLU A 83 3.89 -5.48 20.69
C GLU A 83 4.81 -4.90 19.59
N THR A 84 5.42 -5.77 18.78
CA THR A 84 6.31 -5.37 17.67
C THR A 84 5.59 -4.53 16.62
N TRP A 85 4.34 -4.85 16.29
CA TRP A 85 3.57 -4.08 15.32
C TRP A 85 3.06 -2.78 15.92
N ALA A 86 2.67 -2.77 17.19
CA ALA A 86 2.23 -1.58 17.89
C ALA A 86 3.35 -0.53 17.97
N GLU A 87 4.57 -0.93 18.35
CA GLU A 87 5.74 -0.05 18.34
C GLU A 87 6.06 0.48 16.93
N THR A 88 5.98 -0.39 15.93
CA THR A 88 6.22 0.00 14.53
C THR A 88 5.16 0.99 14.05
N ASP A 89 3.89 0.75 14.39
CA ASP A 89 2.76 1.62 14.05
C ASP A 89 2.92 3.00 14.68
N GLU A 90 3.24 3.07 15.96
CA GLU A 90 3.50 4.34 16.67
C GLU A 90 4.66 5.12 16.04
N ARG A 91 5.76 4.43 15.75
CA ARG A 91 6.93 5.02 15.10
C ARG A 91 6.60 5.55 13.70
N LEU A 92 5.83 4.81 12.91
CA LEU A 92 5.40 5.25 11.57
C LEU A 92 4.44 6.44 11.66
N GLN A 93 3.45 6.40 12.56
CA GLN A 93 2.47 7.47 12.72
C GLN A 93 3.03 8.73 13.38
N SER A 94 4.21 8.68 14.02
CA SER A 94 4.91 9.88 14.50
C SER A 94 5.38 10.80 13.37
N VAL A 95 5.47 10.28 12.14
CA VAL A 95 5.86 11.09 10.97
C VAL A 95 4.63 11.85 10.42
N PRO A 96 4.65 13.20 10.40
CA PRO A 96 3.54 13.98 9.87
C PRO A 96 3.22 13.62 8.42
N GLY A 97 1.97 13.22 8.16
CA GLY A 97 1.50 12.72 6.87
C GLY A 97 1.36 11.19 6.80
N VAL A 98 1.87 10.45 7.79
CA VAL A 98 1.65 9.02 7.90
C VAL A 98 0.43 8.75 8.79
N GLY A 99 -0.65 8.26 8.19
CA GLY A 99 -1.85 7.84 8.91
C GLY A 99 -1.95 6.32 9.03
N LYS A 100 -2.97 5.84 9.74
CA LYS A 100 -3.23 4.41 10.03
C LYS A 100 -3.20 3.52 8.77
N VAL A 101 -3.77 3.99 7.66
CA VAL A 101 -3.81 3.24 6.40
C VAL A 101 -2.43 3.03 5.81
N LEU A 102 -1.58 4.06 5.80
CA LEU A 102 -0.21 3.90 5.33
C LEU A 102 0.58 3.01 6.27
N SER A 103 0.47 3.24 7.58
CA SER A 103 1.18 2.45 8.59
C SER A 103 0.83 0.96 8.48
N SER A 104 -0.44 0.59 8.49
CA SER A 104 -0.88 -0.81 8.34
C SER A 104 -0.42 -1.43 7.01
N THR A 105 -0.46 -0.67 5.91
CA THR A 105 0.03 -1.13 4.60
C THR A 105 1.54 -1.39 4.63
N LEU A 106 2.32 -0.52 5.27
CA LEU A 106 3.76 -0.71 5.39
C LEU A 106 4.11 -1.94 6.24
N ILE A 107 3.43 -2.14 7.36
CA ILE A 107 3.61 -3.31 8.24
C ILE A 107 3.33 -4.61 7.47
N THR A 108 2.26 -4.66 6.68
CA THR A 108 1.85 -5.89 5.99
C THR A 108 2.57 -6.16 4.68
N GLU A 109 2.82 -5.10 3.91
CA GLU A 109 3.28 -5.23 2.53
C GLU A 109 4.73 -4.76 2.33
N LEU A 110 5.38 -4.17 3.34
CA LEU A 110 6.77 -3.75 3.27
C LEU A 110 7.56 -4.15 4.54
N PRO A 111 7.56 -5.44 4.93
CA PRO A 111 8.26 -5.90 6.14
C PRO A 111 9.79 -5.70 6.07
N GLU A 112 10.33 -5.41 4.90
CA GLU A 112 11.74 -5.08 4.70
C GLU A 112 12.10 -3.65 5.11
N LEU A 113 11.11 -2.82 5.44
CA LEU A 113 11.34 -1.44 5.89
C LEU A 113 12.17 -1.43 7.19
N GLY A 114 13.26 -0.68 7.16
CA GLY A 114 14.24 -0.65 8.24
C GLY A 114 15.41 -1.64 8.10
N ASN A 115 15.29 -2.66 7.24
CA ASN A 115 16.34 -3.66 6.99
C ASN A 115 17.08 -3.43 5.66
N LEU A 116 16.47 -2.71 4.73
CA LEU A 116 17.05 -2.37 3.45
C LEU A 116 17.42 -0.88 3.39
N ASN A 117 18.37 -0.55 2.51
CA ASN A 117 18.73 0.84 2.29
C ASN A 117 17.67 1.60 1.46
N ASN A 118 17.75 2.94 1.44
CA ASN A 118 16.77 3.81 0.77
C ASN A 118 16.59 3.51 -0.72
N LYS A 119 17.65 3.13 -1.44
CA LYS A 119 17.58 2.83 -2.88
C LYS A 119 16.88 1.49 -3.14
N GLU A 120 17.14 0.51 -2.31
CA GLU A 120 16.50 -0.81 -2.37
C GLU A 120 15.00 -0.70 -2.05
N ILE A 121 14.64 0.03 -0.98
CA ILE A 121 13.23 0.30 -0.65
C ILE A 121 12.53 1.05 -1.77
N ALA A 122 13.15 2.10 -2.32
CA ALA A 122 12.56 2.86 -3.43
C ALA A 122 12.34 1.99 -4.68
N SER A 123 13.27 1.07 -4.97
CA SER A 123 13.14 0.11 -6.07
C SER A 123 12.04 -0.91 -5.78
N LEU A 124 11.99 -1.46 -4.55
CA LEU A 124 11.00 -2.46 -4.13
C LEU A 124 9.57 -1.91 -4.16
N VAL A 125 9.39 -0.67 -3.78
CA VAL A 125 8.10 0.04 -3.86
C VAL A 125 7.76 0.46 -5.29
N GLY A 126 8.78 0.62 -6.16
CA GLY A 126 8.60 1.04 -7.54
C GLY A 126 8.52 2.57 -7.71
N VAL A 127 9.15 3.33 -6.80
CA VAL A 127 9.29 4.79 -6.91
C VAL A 127 10.67 5.22 -7.40
N ALA A 128 11.63 4.29 -7.52
CA ALA A 128 12.90 4.56 -8.15
C ALA A 128 12.75 4.70 -9.68
N PRO A 129 13.30 5.76 -10.30
CA PRO A 129 13.25 5.93 -11.74
C PRO A 129 14.23 4.98 -12.44
N PHE A 130 13.73 4.15 -13.33
CA PHE A 130 14.55 3.29 -14.19
C PHE A 130 15.00 4.05 -15.43
N ALA A 131 16.30 3.94 -15.73
CA ALA A 131 16.86 4.46 -16.98
C ALA A 131 16.36 3.64 -18.17
N SER A 132 16.02 4.33 -19.26
CA SER A 132 15.70 3.73 -20.55
C SER A 132 16.75 4.24 -21.55
N GLU A 133 17.98 3.75 -21.39
CA GLU A 133 19.15 4.22 -22.13
C GLU A 133 19.76 3.04 -22.90
N SER A 134 20.10 3.24 -24.17
CA SER A 134 20.82 2.26 -24.97
C SER A 134 21.78 2.96 -25.93
N GLY A 135 23.06 2.69 -25.80
CA GLY A 135 24.11 3.35 -26.63
C GLY A 135 24.06 4.88 -26.51
N LYS A 136 23.84 5.57 -27.62
CA LYS A 136 23.74 7.05 -27.67
C LYS A 136 22.33 7.56 -27.29
N PHE A 137 21.33 6.68 -27.18
CA PHE A 137 19.95 7.05 -26.85
C PHE A 137 19.78 7.27 -25.36
N LYS A 138 19.40 8.49 -24.97
CA LYS A 138 19.01 8.84 -23.59
C LYS A 138 17.50 9.04 -23.54
N GLY A 139 16.77 8.01 -23.13
CA GLY A 139 15.32 8.07 -22.94
C GLY A 139 14.91 8.69 -21.61
N LYS A 140 13.61 8.98 -21.49
CA LYS A 140 13.03 9.44 -20.21
C LYS A 140 13.07 8.31 -19.18
N ARG A 141 13.35 8.68 -17.94
CA ARG A 141 13.30 7.75 -16.82
C ARG A 141 11.87 7.65 -16.30
N PHE A 142 11.41 6.43 -16.04
CA PHE A 142 10.06 6.16 -15.53
C PHE A 142 10.12 5.27 -14.30
N CYS A 143 9.25 5.59 -13.32
CA CYS A 143 8.99 4.70 -12.20
C CYS A 143 8.06 3.58 -12.67
N ARG A 144 8.49 2.32 -12.56
CA ARG A 144 7.72 1.13 -12.96
C ARG A 144 8.00 -0.07 -12.07
N GLY A 145 7.11 -1.06 -12.11
CA GLY A 145 7.24 -2.27 -11.28
C GLY A 145 7.00 -2.00 -9.79
N GLY A 146 7.54 -2.84 -8.95
CA GLY A 146 7.42 -2.76 -7.50
C GLY A 146 6.02 -3.04 -6.94
N ARG A 147 5.85 -2.77 -5.64
CA ARG A 147 4.61 -3.01 -4.90
C ARG A 147 3.62 -1.87 -5.12
N ASN A 148 2.72 -2.04 -6.09
CA ASN A 148 1.77 -1.00 -6.51
C ASN A 148 0.83 -0.57 -5.38
N SER A 149 0.39 -1.47 -4.50
CA SER A 149 -0.43 -1.17 -3.32
C SER A 149 0.26 -0.17 -2.39
N VAL A 150 1.52 -0.44 -2.04
CA VAL A 150 2.34 0.46 -1.21
C VAL A 150 2.53 1.82 -1.90
N ARG A 151 2.88 1.81 -3.20
CA ARG A 151 3.09 3.05 -3.96
C ARG A 151 1.84 3.94 -4.00
N ARG A 152 0.63 3.35 -4.18
CA ARG A 152 -0.64 4.10 -4.20
C ARG A 152 -0.92 4.79 -2.86
N VAL A 153 -0.71 4.10 -1.75
CA VAL A 153 -0.96 4.65 -0.41
C VAL A 153 0.11 5.70 -0.05
N LEU A 154 1.37 5.46 -0.40
CA LEU A 154 2.44 6.46 -0.27
C LEU A 154 2.16 7.74 -1.06
N TYR A 155 1.67 7.63 -2.29
CA TYR A 155 1.31 8.79 -3.10
C TYR A 155 0.27 9.66 -2.39
N MET A 156 -0.80 9.06 -1.87
CA MET A 156 -1.85 9.79 -1.14
C MET A 156 -1.33 10.41 0.16
N ALA A 157 -0.47 9.72 0.88
CA ALA A 157 0.16 10.24 2.10
C ALA A 157 1.10 11.41 1.78
N THR A 158 1.87 11.31 0.68
CA THR A 158 2.80 12.37 0.26
C THR A 158 2.07 13.67 -0.11
N LEU A 159 0.88 13.60 -0.72
CA LEU A 159 0.07 14.78 -0.99
C LEU A 159 -0.29 15.56 0.29
N ASN A 160 -0.59 14.84 1.37
CA ASN A 160 -0.84 15.45 2.66
C ASN A 160 0.47 15.92 3.33
N ALA A 161 1.51 15.10 3.27
CA ALA A 161 2.80 15.44 3.85
C ALA A 161 3.44 16.67 3.20
N ALA A 162 3.30 16.85 1.88
CA ALA A 162 3.76 18.06 1.17
C ALA A 162 3.12 19.35 1.68
N ARG A 163 1.91 19.27 2.30
CA ARG A 163 1.22 20.43 2.89
C ARG A 163 1.60 20.67 4.35
N PHE A 164 1.74 19.59 5.13
CA PHE A 164 1.79 19.65 6.59
C PHE A 164 3.13 19.25 7.21
N ASN A 165 4.00 18.56 6.46
CA ASN A 165 5.32 18.18 6.94
C ASN A 165 6.38 19.19 6.46
N PRO A 166 7.03 19.97 7.36
CA PRO A 166 7.93 21.04 6.95
C PRO A 166 9.15 20.55 6.14
N ILE A 167 9.62 19.34 6.42
CA ILE A 167 10.79 18.74 5.74
C ILE A 167 10.41 18.36 4.31
N ILE A 168 9.27 17.68 4.14
CA ILE A 168 8.79 17.24 2.82
C ILE A 168 8.35 18.44 1.99
N LYS A 169 7.67 19.41 2.60
CA LYS A 169 7.26 20.65 1.94
C LYS A 169 8.46 21.38 1.34
N LYS A 170 9.54 21.53 2.10
CA LYS A 170 10.77 22.20 1.62
C LYS A 170 11.43 21.51 0.42
N GLN A 171 11.20 20.21 0.23
CA GLN A 171 11.71 19.47 -0.94
C GLN A 171 10.76 19.50 -2.13
N TYR A 172 9.48 19.80 -1.88
CA TYR A 172 8.43 19.84 -2.90
C TYR A 172 8.33 21.21 -3.58
N ASP A 173 8.54 22.30 -2.81
CA ASP A 173 8.59 23.69 -3.30
C ASP A 173 9.91 23.97 -4.03
#